data_2c14d5a35642786d84c4821ebfaff574
#
_entry.id   2c14d5a35642786d84c4821ebfaff574
#
_cell.length_a   1.000
_cell.length_b   1.000
_cell.length_c   1.000
_cell.angle_alpha   90.00
_cell.angle_beta   90.00
_cell.angle_gamma   90.00
#
_symmetry.space_group_name_H-M   'P 1'
#
loop_
_entity.id
_entity.type
_entity.pdbx_description
1 polymer ?
#
loop_
_entity_poly.entity_id
_entity_poly.type
_entity_poly.pdbx_seq_one_letter_code
_entity_poly.pdbx_strand_id
1 'polypeptide(L)'
;MRRKINLSPPDILITTPETIIILLTQAGMLKALDELEWIVLDEVHELLGNERGAQLSLSLERLQANTTYPITRVGLSATVGNTGDAGKFVVGTKRKCRIIEDHSIRKYDVEVKYIEGTITDVVDHIIEYVTKNYANSPVLLFTNTRGESEYLASVLKERSSLAIELHHGSLSQQVREETEETLKSGKPGIVVCTSSLELGLDIGSVELVIHY
;
A
#
# COMPACT_ATOMS: atom_id res chain seq x y z
N MET A 1 20.03 11.65 11.22
CA MET A 1 19.52 10.30 11.44
C MET A 1 20.60 9.23 11.23
N ARG A 2 21.25 9.11 10.06
CA ARG A 2 22.26 8.06 9.74
C ARG A 2 23.46 7.96 10.73
N ARG A 3 24.01 9.08 11.23
CA ARG A 3 25.10 9.07 12.22
C ARG A 3 24.70 8.47 13.58
N LYS A 4 23.43 8.61 14.00
CA LYS A 4 22.95 8.06 15.27
C LYS A 4 22.81 6.53 15.22
N ILE A 5 22.40 5.97 14.08
CA ILE A 5 22.24 4.52 13.91
C ILE A 5 23.58 3.79 14.01
N ASN A 6 24.68 4.39 13.50
CA ASN A 6 26.02 3.80 13.60
C ASN A 6 26.60 3.77 15.03
N LEU A 7 26.14 4.67 15.89
CA LEU A 7 26.64 4.80 17.28
C LEU A 7 25.76 4.04 18.29
N SER A 8 24.47 3.91 17.99
CA SER A 8 23.49 3.20 18.80
C SER A 8 22.42 2.67 17.85
N PRO A 9 22.58 1.44 17.34
CA PRO A 9 21.56 0.83 16.47
C PRO A 9 20.24 0.69 17.23
N PRO A 10 19.10 0.98 16.59
CA PRO A 10 17.79 0.75 17.18
C PRO A 10 17.47 -0.74 17.23
N ASP A 11 16.61 -1.16 18.17
CA ASP A 11 16.10 -2.54 18.23
C ASP A 11 15.23 -2.87 17.02
N ILE A 12 14.52 -1.87 16.46
CA ILE A 12 13.68 -2.00 15.27
C ILE A 12 14.04 -0.89 14.28
N LEU A 13 14.38 -1.29 13.05
CA LEU A 13 14.64 -0.37 11.94
C LEU A 13 13.59 -0.55 10.84
N ILE A 14 12.71 0.45 10.66
CA ILE A 14 11.77 0.52 9.54
C ILE A 14 12.42 1.31 8.41
N THR A 15 12.47 0.71 7.22
CA THR A 15 13.19 1.28 6.09
C THR A 15 12.65 0.77 4.75
N THR A 16 13.12 1.37 3.64
CA THR A 16 12.76 0.95 2.28
C THR A 16 13.88 0.10 1.65
N PRO A 17 13.57 -0.69 0.59
CA PRO A 17 14.56 -1.47 -0.13
C PRO A 17 15.76 -0.65 -0.60
N GLU A 18 15.53 0.55 -1.10
CA GLU A 18 16.58 1.44 -1.59
C GLU A 18 17.51 1.91 -0.47
N THR A 19 16.95 2.14 0.71
CA THR A 19 17.74 2.55 1.88
C THR A 19 18.63 1.41 2.37
N ILE A 20 18.17 0.16 2.39
CA ILE A 20 18.98 -1.01 2.74
C ILE A 20 20.22 -1.09 1.85
N ILE A 21 20.10 -0.90 0.54
CA ILE A 21 21.23 -0.91 -0.38
C ILE A 21 22.29 0.11 0.04
N ILE A 22 21.85 1.33 0.38
CA ILE A 22 22.75 2.39 0.85
C ILE A 22 23.39 2.04 2.20
N LEU A 23 22.63 1.48 3.12
CA LEU A 23 23.14 1.07 4.44
C LEU A 23 24.23 0.00 4.31
N LEU A 24 24.07 -0.95 3.40
CA LEU A 24 25.04 -2.02 3.14
C LEU A 24 26.35 -1.54 2.49
N THR A 25 26.44 -0.29 2.03
CA THR A 25 27.71 0.30 1.57
C THR A 25 28.52 0.93 2.69
N GLN A 26 27.98 1.02 3.90
CA GLN A 26 28.60 1.70 5.04
C GLN A 26 29.14 0.67 6.04
N ALA A 27 30.45 0.61 6.22
CA ALA A 27 31.10 -0.38 7.09
C ALA A 27 30.58 -0.36 8.55
N GLY A 28 30.30 0.85 9.09
CA GLY A 28 29.72 1.00 10.43
C GLY A 28 28.30 0.40 10.55
N MET A 29 27.51 0.47 9.49
CA MET A 29 26.16 -0.12 9.44
C MET A 29 26.20 -1.64 9.32
N LEU A 30 27.13 -2.18 8.55
CA LEU A 30 27.30 -3.64 8.48
C LEU A 30 27.58 -4.22 9.85
N LYS A 31 28.42 -3.56 10.65
CA LYS A 31 28.71 -3.97 12.02
C LYS A 31 27.47 -3.83 12.93
N ALA A 32 26.69 -2.78 12.77
CA ALA A 32 25.45 -2.59 13.54
C ALA A 32 24.36 -3.62 13.21
N LEU A 33 24.42 -4.23 12.02
CA LEU A 33 23.47 -5.26 11.55
C LEU A 33 24.01 -6.70 11.72
N ASP A 34 25.16 -6.90 12.37
CA ASP A 34 25.77 -8.22 12.58
C ASP A 34 24.91 -9.15 13.47
N GLU A 35 24.19 -8.56 14.41
CA GLU A 35 23.28 -9.25 15.33
C GLU A 35 21.81 -9.24 14.86
N LEU A 36 21.55 -8.96 13.57
CA LEU A 36 20.21 -8.93 13.03
C LEU A 36 19.57 -10.32 13.03
N GLU A 37 18.48 -10.49 13.76
CA GLU A 37 17.77 -11.77 13.91
C GLU A 37 16.56 -11.90 12.99
N TRP A 38 15.85 -10.79 12.72
CA TRP A 38 14.57 -10.81 12.01
C TRP A 38 14.53 -9.78 10.89
N ILE A 39 13.95 -10.19 9.77
CA ILE A 39 13.56 -9.30 8.68
C ILE A 39 12.10 -9.55 8.36
N VAL A 40 11.30 -8.49 8.40
CA VAL A 40 9.90 -8.51 7.94
C VAL A 40 9.81 -7.74 6.64
N LEU A 41 9.33 -8.38 5.60
CA LEU A 41 9.04 -7.78 4.29
C LEU A 41 7.53 -7.61 4.18
N ASP A 42 7.10 -6.37 4.11
CA ASP A 42 5.70 -6.05 3.91
C ASP A 42 5.39 -5.85 2.42
N GLU A 43 4.14 -6.12 2.03
CA GLU A 43 3.64 -6.01 0.65
C GLU A 43 4.55 -6.71 -0.38
N VAL A 44 4.92 -7.96 -0.10
CA VAL A 44 5.85 -8.73 -0.95
C VAL A 44 5.40 -8.76 -2.40
N HIS A 45 4.10 -8.79 -2.68
CA HIS A 45 3.54 -8.80 -4.03
C HIS A 45 3.94 -7.58 -4.87
N GLU A 46 4.16 -6.42 -4.24
CA GLU A 46 4.64 -5.20 -4.90
C GLU A 46 6.11 -5.27 -5.35
N LEU A 47 6.85 -6.25 -4.83
CA LEU A 47 8.27 -6.43 -5.11
C LEU A 47 8.56 -7.60 -6.09
N LEU A 48 7.56 -8.46 -6.31
CA LEU A 48 7.72 -9.60 -7.20
C LEU A 48 7.81 -9.17 -8.67
N GLY A 49 8.84 -9.65 -9.36
CA GLY A 49 8.99 -9.46 -10.82
C GLY A 49 9.51 -8.10 -11.26
N ASN A 50 9.95 -7.22 -10.35
CA ASN A 50 10.50 -5.92 -10.70
C ASN A 50 11.93 -5.70 -10.20
N GLU A 51 12.58 -4.62 -10.66
CA GLU A 51 13.97 -4.30 -10.33
C GLU A 51 14.18 -4.03 -8.83
N ARG A 52 13.21 -3.40 -8.16
CA ARG A 52 13.27 -3.12 -6.71
C ARG A 52 13.35 -4.42 -5.92
N GLY A 53 12.54 -5.40 -6.29
CA GLY A 53 12.57 -6.72 -5.69
C GLY A 53 13.86 -7.47 -5.95
N ALA A 54 14.40 -7.42 -7.18
CA ALA A 54 15.67 -8.04 -7.50
C ALA A 54 16.82 -7.45 -6.65
N GLN A 55 16.87 -6.12 -6.52
CA GLN A 55 17.85 -5.43 -5.69
C GLN A 55 17.69 -5.76 -4.20
N LEU A 56 16.45 -5.85 -3.70
CA LEU A 56 16.19 -6.27 -2.32
C LEU A 56 16.65 -7.70 -2.09
N SER A 57 16.33 -8.63 -2.98
CA SER A 57 16.74 -10.03 -2.86
C SER A 57 18.27 -10.17 -2.71
N LEU A 58 19.05 -9.46 -3.52
CA LEU A 58 20.51 -9.40 -3.39
C LEU A 58 20.95 -8.81 -2.05
N SER A 59 20.27 -7.76 -1.59
CA SER A 59 20.56 -7.11 -0.31
C SER A 59 20.30 -8.02 0.87
N LEU A 60 19.23 -8.83 0.82
CA LEU A 60 18.91 -9.83 1.84
C LEU A 60 19.99 -10.93 1.94
N GLU A 61 20.52 -11.39 0.81
CA GLU A 61 21.62 -12.36 0.82
C GLU A 61 22.94 -11.75 1.33
N ARG A 62 23.20 -10.48 1.02
CA ARG A 62 24.35 -9.75 1.57
C ARG A 62 24.22 -9.56 3.08
N LEU A 63 23.05 -9.20 3.59
CA LEU A 63 22.77 -9.15 5.03
C LEU A 63 23.03 -10.49 5.68
N GLN A 64 22.50 -11.57 5.13
CA GLN A 64 22.70 -12.91 5.65
C GLN A 64 24.18 -13.33 5.67
N ALA A 65 24.94 -12.94 4.65
CA ALA A 65 26.37 -13.22 4.60
C ALA A 65 27.20 -12.41 5.61
N ASN A 66 26.64 -11.30 6.11
CA ASN A 66 27.29 -10.43 7.09
C ASN A 66 26.95 -10.80 8.54
N THR A 67 25.85 -11.48 8.78
CA THR A 67 25.40 -11.83 10.14
C THR A 67 26.01 -13.16 10.61
N THR A 68 26.27 -13.24 11.90
CA THR A 68 26.82 -14.43 12.54
C THR A 68 25.80 -15.58 12.58
N TYR A 69 24.54 -15.25 12.72
CA TYR A 69 23.44 -16.22 12.83
C TYR A 69 22.48 -16.14 11.62
N PRO A 70 21.76 -17.23 11.33
CA PRO A 70 20.73 -17.20 10.29
C PRO A 70 19.62 -16.19 10.63
N ILE A 71 19.32 -15.32 9.68
CA ILE A 71 18.24 -14.34 9.81
C ILE A 71 16.90 -15.04 9.54
N THR A 72 15.97 -14.89 10.46
CA THR A 72 14.57 -15.28 10.22
C THR A 72 13.90 -14.26 9.33
N ARG A 73 13.34 -14.71 8.19
CA ARG A 73 12.65 -13.82 7.23
C ARG A 73 11.18 -14.12 7.22
N VAL A 74 10.37 -13.07 7.35
CA VAL A 74 8.91 -13.12 7.28
C VAL A 74 8.46 -12.25 6.10
N GLY A 75 7.60 -12.77 5.25
CA GLY A 75 6.95 -12.02 4.18
C GLY A 75 5.47 -11.90 4.45
N LEU A 76 4.96 -10.68 4.39
CA LEU A 76 3.54 -10.37 4.43
C LEU A 76 3.10 -9.96 3.02
N SER A 77 1.99 -10.46 2.56
CA SER A 77 1.50 -10.18 1.21
C SER A 77 -0.01 -10.29 1.16
N ALA A 78 -0.62 -9.47 0.33
CA ALA A 78 -1.97 -9.72 -0.15
C ALA A 78 -1.99 -10.96 -1.07
N THR A 79 -3.02 -11.12 -1.86
CA THR A 79 -3.17 -12.25 -2.79
C THR A 79 -2.03 -12.28 -3.82
N VAL A 80 -1.32 -13.39 -3.91
CA VAL A 80 -0.28 -13.63 -4.92
C VAL A 80 -0.66 -14.82 -5.79
N GLY A 81 -0.40 -14.73 -7.09
CA GLY A 81 -0.71 -15.80 -8.04
C GLY A 81 0.12 -17.07 -7.82
N ASN A 82 1.34 -16.95 -7.27
CA ASN A 82 2.22 -18.06 -6.97
C ASN A 82 2.91 -17.87 -5.62
N THR A 83 2.34 -18.43 -4.58
CA THR A 83 2.86 -18.37 -3.20
C THR A 83 4.22 -19.05 -3.05
N GLY A 84 4.51 -20.07 -3.86
CA GLY A 84 5.81 -20.75 -3.85
C GLY A 84 6.95 -19.86 -4.33
N ASP A 85 6.74 -19.06 -5.36
CA ASP A 85 7.75 -18.12 -5.85
C ASP A 85 7.88 -16.90 -4.90
N ALA A 86 6.78 -16.42 -4.32
CA ALA A 86 6.82 -15.42 -3.25
C ALA A 86 7.65 -15.93 -2.05
N GLY A 87 7.45 -17.17 -1.63
CA GLY A 87 8.24 -17.80 -0.59
C GLY A 87 9.74 -17.86 -0.92
N LYS A 88 10.11 -18.27 -2.15
CA LYS A 88 11.51 -18.27 -2.60
C LYS A 88 12.12 -16.87 -2.65
N PHE A 89 11.34 -15.88 -3.03
CA PHE A 89 11.77 -14.48 -3.02
C PHE A 89 12.15 -14.03 -1.60
N VAL A 90 11.32 -14.33 -0.61
CA VAL A 90 11.53 -13.95 0.79
C VAL A 90 12.74 -14.67 1.40
N VAL A 91 12.80 -15.98 1.30
CA VAL A 91 13.82 -16.76 2.03
C VAL A 91 15.03 -17.13 1.18
N GLY A 92 14.97 -16.97 -0.13
CA GLY A 92 15.99 -17.43 -1.08
C GLY A 92 15.72 -18.86 -1.58
N THR A 93 16.32 -19.20 -2.71
CA THR A 93 16.04 -20.45 -3.45
C THR A 93 16.53 -21.73 -2.75
N LYS A 94 17.44 -21.61 -1.79
CA LYS A 94 18.07 -22.75 -1.09
C LYS A 94 17.47 -23.02 0.30
N ARG A 95 16.55 -22.17 0.78
CA ARG A 95 15.96 -22.28 2.11
C ARG A 95 14.52 -22.76 2.03
N LYS A 96 14.06 -23.43 3.09
CA LYS A 96 12.65 -23.84 3.20
C LYS A 96 11.82 -22.66 3.70
N CYS A 97 10.68 -22.43 3.07
CA CYS A 97 9.67 -21.49 3.49
C CYS A 97 8.43 -22.23 3.99
N ARG A 98 7.85 -21.75 5.10
CA ARG A 98 6.50 -22.14 5.51
C ARG A 98 5.55 -21.09 5.01
N ILE A 99 4.58 -21.50 4.19
CA ILE A 99 3.54 -20.62 3.67
C ILE A 99 2.31 -20.81 4.57
N ILE A 100 1.71 -19.70 4.98
CA ILE A 100 0.45 -19.66 5.72
C ILE A 100 -0.50 -18.82 4.89
N GLU A 101 -1.61 -19.40 4.47
CA GLU A 101 -2.62 -18.76 3.66
C GLU A 101 -3.92 -18.70 4.47
N ASP A 102 -4.55 -17.53 4.49
CA ASP A 102 -5.90 -17.38 4.98
C ASP A 102 -6.86 -17.45 3.79
N HIS A 103 -7.67 -18.50 3.77
CA HIS A 103 -8.68 -18.72 2.75
C HIS A 103 -10.06 -18.19 3.16
N SER A 104 -10.14 -17.32 4.17
CA SER A 104 -11.41 -16.69 4.53
C SER A 104 -11.93 -15.87 3.34
N ILE A 105 -13.01 -16.36 2.74
CA ILE A 105 -13.65 -15.71 1.60
C ILE A 105 -14.46 -14.53 2.13
N ARG A 106 -13.96 -13.31 1.92
CA ARG A 106 -14.82 -12.13 2.02
C ARG A 106 -15.75 -12.13 0.80
N LYS A 107 -17.04 -12.11 1.05
CA LYS A 107 -18.01 -11.93 -0.03
C LYS A 107 -17.99 -10.48 -0.47
N TYR A 108 -17.59 -10.26 -1.71
CA TYR A 108 -17.75 -8.98 -2.40
C TYR A 108 -18.89 -9.09 -3.38
N ASP A 109 -19.72 -8.07 -3.45
CA ASP A 109 -20.66 -7.89 -4.55
C ASP A 109 -19.97 -6.99 -5.58
N VAL A 110 -19.72 -7.52 -6.76
CA VAL A 110 -18.99 -6.81 -7.82
C VAL A 110 -19.95 -6.57 -8.99
N GLU A 111 -20.19 -5.30 -9.26
CA GLU A 111 -20.98 -4.87 -10.40
C GLU A 111 -20.13 -4.11 -11.41
N VAL A 112 -20.22 -4.43 -12.68
CA VAL A 112 -19.55 -3.70 -13.76
C VAL A 112 -20.61 -2.98 -14.58
N LYS A 113 -20.49 -1.65 -14.69
CA LYS A 113 -21.42 -0.79 -15.45
C LYS A 113 -20.69 -0.10 -16.60
N TYR A 114 -21.29 -0.17 -17.77
CA TYR A 114 -20.90 0.67 -18.89
C TYR A 114 -21.84 1.86 -18.97
N ILE A 115 -21.28 3.07 -18.95
CA ILE A 115 -22.02 4.32 -19.05
C ILE A 115 -21.60 4.99 -20.36
N GLU A 116 -22.56 5.10 -21.28
CA GLU A 116 -22.35 5.82 -22.56
C GLU A 116 -22.49 7.31 -22.33
N GLY A 117 -21.53 8.09 -22.86
CA GLY A 117 -21.59 9.56 -22.79
C GLY A 117 -20.27 10.21 -22.40
N THR A 118 -20.38 11.34 -21.74
CA THR A 118 -19.27 12.16 -21.29
C THR A 118 -18.91 11.87 -19.84
N ILE A 119 -17.82 12.46 -19.35
CA ILE A 119 -17.46 12.40 -17.93
C ILE A 119 -18.58 12.91 -17.01
N THR A 120 -19.35 13.88 -17.47
CA THR A 120 -20.48 14.42 -16.70
C THR A 120 -21.59 13.39 -16.53
N ASP A 121 -21.86 12.57 -17.54
CA ASP A 121 -22.86 11.48 -17.45
C ASP A 121 -22.43 10.42 -16.45
N VAL A 122 -21.13 10.08 -16.43
CA VAL A 122 -20.54 9.16 -15.45
C VAL A 122 -20.66 9.72 -14.04
N VAL A 123 -20.30 10.99 -13.86
CA VAL A 123 -20.37 11.69 -12.55
C VAL A 123 -21.80 11.73 -12.03
N ASP A 124 -22.77 12.08 -12.89
CA ASP A 124 -24.20 12.12 -12.52
C ASP A 124 -24.69 10.74 -12.08
N HIS A 125 -24.28 9.69 -12.78
CA HIS A 125 -24.61 8.31 -12.39
C HIS A 125 -23.99 7.94 -11.03
N ILE A 126 -22.72 8.31 -10.78
CA ILE A 126 -22.07 8.08 -9.48
C ILE A 126 -22.82 8.82 -8.37
N ILE A 127 -23.15 10.09 -8.57
CA ILE A 127 -23.87 10.90 -7.59
C ILE A 127 -25.23 10.27 -7.26
N GLU A 128 -26.00 9.92 -8.29
CA GLU A 128 -27.31 9.26 -8.11
C GLU A 128 -27.19 7.96 -7.34
N TYR A 129 -26.23 7.10 -7.73
CA TYR A 129 -26.03 5.79 -7.12
C TYR A 129 -25.61 5.91 -5.64
N VAL A 130 -24.66 6.79 -5.35
CA VAL A 130 -24.18 7.04 -3.98
C VAL A 130 -25.28 7.65 -3.12
N THR A 131 -25.97 8.67 -3.62
CA THR A 131 -27.04 9.35 -2.88
C THR A 131 -28.19 8.41 -2.55
N LYS A 132 -28.53 7.51 -3.47
CA LYS A 132 -29.63 6.57 -3.28
C LYS A 132 -29.29 5.43 -2.32
N ASN A 133 -28.08 4.89 -2.38
CA ASN A 133 -27.76 3.63 -1.73
C ASN A 133 -26.75 3.78 -0.56
N TYR A 134 -25.92 4.85 -0.56
CA TYR A 134 -24.79 5.02 0.36
C TYR A 134 -24.70 6.45 0.93
N ALA A 135 -25.83 7.14 1.06
CA ALA A 135 -25.85 8.55 1.51
C ALA A 135 -25.23 8.78 2.89
N ASN A 136 -25.19 7.77 3.74
CA ASN A 136 -24.67 7.86 5.12
C ASN A 136 -23.34 7.10 5.31
N SER A 137 -22.71 6.67 4.24
CA SER A 137 -21.50 5.84 4.30
C SER A 137 -20.32 6.52 3.57
N PRO A 138 -19.08 6.27 4.00
CA PRO A 138 -17.91 6.66 3.24
C PRO A 138 -17.78 5.81 1.97
N VAL A 139 -17.47 6.46 0.86
CA VAL A 139 -17.28 5.85 -0.46
C VAL A 139 -15.87 6.16 -0.96
N LEU A 140 -15.17 5.15 -1.45
CA LEU A 140 -13.89 5.34 -2.15
C LEU A 140 -14.11 5.31 -3.66
N LEU A 141 -13.51 6.26 -4.36
CA LEU A 141 -13.52 6.34 -5.81
C LEU A 141 -12.07 6.35 -6.33
N PHE A 142 -11.62 5.21 -6.83
CA PHE A 142 -10.28 5.04 -7.37
C PHE A 142 -10.19 5.50 -8.82
N THR A 143 -9.10 6.18 -9.13
CA THR A 143 -8.70 6.59 -10.48
C THR A 143 -7.26 6.15 -10.75
N ASN A 144 -6.89 6.04 -12.04
CA ASN A 144 -5.55 5.58 -12.42
C ASN A 144 -4.48 6.67 -12.28
N THR A 145 -4.85 7.94 -12.44
CA THR A 145 -3.91 9.05 -12.42
C THR A 145 -4.34 10.18 -11.49
N ARG A 146 -3.35 10.97 -11.02
CA ARG A 146 -3.61 12.17 -10.21
C ARG A 146 -4.48 13.20 -10.94
N GLY A 147 -4.20 13.40 -12.25
CA GLY A 147 -4.97 14.34 -13.05
C GLY A 147 -6.43 13.95 -13.17
N GLU A 148 -6.71 12.65 -13.33
CA GLU A 148 -8.09 12.13 -13.31
C GLU A 148 -8.75 12.33 -11.95
N SER A 149 -8.03 12.04 -10.84
CA SER A 149 -8.61 12.22 -9.50
C SER A 149 -8.94 13.69 -9.20
N GLU A 150 -8.06 14.61 -9.54
CA GLU A 150 -8.29 16.06 -9.37
C GLU A 150 -9.47 16.55 -10.22
N TYR A 151 -9.50 16.14 -11.50
CA TYR A 151 -10.58 16.52 -12.42
C TYR A 151 -11.93 15.95 -11.98
N LEU A 152 -11.97 14.66 -11.67
CA LEU A 152 -13.18 13.96 -11.23
C LEU A 152 -13.72 14.56 -9.92
N ALA A 153 -12.82 14.84 -8.95
CA ALA A 153 -13.20 15.49 -7.70
C ALA A 153 -13.76 16.90 -7.94
N SER A 154 -13.21 17.67 -8.90
CA SER A 154 -13.73 19.00 -9.23
C SER A 154 -15.15 18.94 -9.80
N VAL A 155 -15.40 18.02 -10.74
CA VAL A 155 -16.72 17.86 -11.37
C VAL A 155 -17.75 17.34 -10.34
N LEU A 156 -17.35 16.39 -9.45
CA LEU A 156 -18.22 15.94 -8.37
C LEU A 156 -18.61 17.07 -7.40
N LYS A 157 -17.66 17.93 -7.02
CA LYS A 157 -17.93 19.10 -6.15
C LYS A 157 -18.86 20.12 -6.80
N GLU A 158 -18.75 20.31 -8.10
CA GLU A 158 -19.55 21.26 -8.85
C GLU A 158 -21.00 20.79 -9.02
N ARG A 159 -21.22 19.46 -9.12
CA ARG A 159 -22.50 18.86 -9.44
C ARG A 159 -23.25 18.24 -8.27
N SER A 160 -22.63 18.14 -7.08
CA SER A 160 -23.27 17.54 -5.92
C SER A 160 -23.06 18.35 -4.65
N SER A 161 -23.93 18.15 -3.66
CA SER A 161 -23.78 18.65 -2.29
C SER A 161 -23.06 17.65 -1.37
N LEU A 162 -22.57 16.52 -1.91
CA LEU A 162 -21.83 15.54 -1.14
C LEU A 162 -20.48 16.09 -0.68
N ALA A 163 -20.01 15.63 0.47
CA ALA A 163 -18.65 15.89 0.89
C ALA A 163 -17.68 15.14 -0.05
N ILE A 164 -16.85 15.89 -0.79
CA ILE A 164 -15.88 15.33 -1.73
C ILE A 164 -14.48 15.67 -1.25
N GLU A 165 -13.70 14.66 -0.94
CA GLU A 165 -12.30 14.77 -0.57
C GLU A 165 -11.40 14.16 -1.65
N LEU A 166 -10.12 14.54 -1.63
CA LEU A 166 -9.13 14.11 -2.60
C LEU A 166 -7.92 13.53 -1.86
N HIS A 167 -7.43 12.37 -2.30
CA HIS A 167 -6.25 11.73 -1.73
C HIS A 167 -5.31 11.20 -2.82
N HIS A 168 -4.10 11.77 -2.89
CA HIS A 168 -3.01 11.25 -3.73
C HIS A 168 -1.64 11.67 -3.20
N GLY A 169 -0.58 10.97 -3.62
CA GLY A 169 0.77 11.13 -3.08
C GLY A 169 1.42 12.51 -3.23
N SER A 170 0.87 13.43 -4.05
CA SER A 170 1.39 14.80 -4.19
C SER A 170 0.78 15.81 -3.23
N LEU A 171 -0.26 15.44 -2.51
CA LEU A 171 -0.84 16.29 -1.47
C LEU A 171 0.11 16.41 -0.27
N SER A 172 -0.01 17.50 0.48
CA SER A 172 0.73 17.65 1.73
C SER A 172 0.37 16.53 2.71
N GLN A 173 1.30 16.19 3.58
CA GLN A 173 1.07 15.16 4.60
C GLN A 173 -0.17 15.47 5.44
N GLN A 174 -0.34 16.73 5.85
CA GLN A 174 -1.47 17.15 6.66
C GLN A 174 -2.82 16.88 5.97
N VAL A 175 -2.97 17.23 4.69
CA VAL A 175 -4.21 16.99 3.93
C VAL A 175 -4.52 15.51 3.80
N ARG A 176 -3.50 14.68 3.60
CA ARG A 176 -3.67 13.22 3.54
C ARG A 176 -4.15 12.66 4.87
N GLU A 177 -3.51 13.06 5.98
CA GLU A 177 -3.88 12.61 7.33
C GLU A 177 -5.32 13.04 7.69
N GLU A 178 -5.74 14.25 7.33
CA GLU A 178 -7.12 14.75 7.53
C GLU A 178 -8.14 13.89 6.74
N THR A 179 -7.86 13.56 5.47
CA THR A 179 -8.72 12.69 4.66
C THR A 179 -8.79 11.26 5.21
N GLU A 180 -7.65 10.72 5.64
CA GLU A 180 -7.59 9.40 6.27
C GLU A 180 -8.40 9.35 7.59
N GLU A 181 -8.32 10.40 8.41
CA GLU A 181 -9.09 10.51 9.64
C GLU A 181 -10.60 10.63 9.37
N THR A 182 -10.99 11.35 8.32
CA THR A 182 -12.38 11.44 7.86
C THR A 182 -12.90 10.04 7.49
N LEU A 183 -12.15 9.26 6.72
CA LEU A 183 -12.51 7.90 6.38
C LEU A 183 -12.62 6.99 7.61
N LYS A 184 -11.63 7.02 8.50
CA LYS A 184 -11.63 6.24 9.75
C LYS A 184 -12.80 6.56 10.66
N SER A 185 -13.24 7.81 10.67
CA SER A 185 -14.39 8.26 11.45
C SER A 185 -15.75 7.83 10.86
N GLY A 186 -15.76 7.24 9.66
CA GLY A 186 -16.98 6.79 8.99
C GLY A 186 -17.88 7.94 8.50
N LYS A 187 -17.34 9.14 8.35
CA LYS A 187 -18.12 10.29 7.84
C LYS A 187 -18.59 10.04 6.41
N PRO A 188 -19.87 10.34 6.10
CA PRO A 188 -20.41 10.19 4.75
C PRO A 188 -19.67 11.10 3.76
N GLY A 189 -19.47 10.61 2.56
CA GLY A 189 -18.87 11.37 1.47
C GLY A 189 -18.12 10.48 0.47
N ILE A 190 -17.57 11.09 -0.56
CA ILE A 190 -16.76 10.40 -1.57
C ILE A 190 -15.31 10.88 -1.43
N VAL A 191 -14.40 9.94 -1.21
CA VAL A 191 -12.96 10.21 -1.31
C VAL A 191 -12.47 9.73 -2.66
N VAL A 192 -12.09 10.67 -3.52
CA VAL A 192 -11.47 10.40 -4.83
C VAL A 192 -9.97 10.19 -4.61
N CYS A 193 -9.45 9.06 -5.03
CA CYS A 193 -8.07 8.68 -4.73
C CYS A 193 -7.39 7.91 -5.86
N THR A 194 -6.06 7.87 -5.78
CA THR A 194 -5.23 6.97 -6.58
C THR A 194 -4.83 5.76 -5.72
N SER A 195 -4.10 4.81 -6.30
CA SER A 195 -3.55 3.63 -5.59
C SER A 195 -2.74 3.95 -4.32
N SER A 196 -2.39 5.22 -4.09
CA SER A 196 -1.73 5.64 -2.84
C SER A 196 -2.55 5.38 -1.56
N LEU A 197 -3.84 5.11 -1.69
CA LEU A 197 -4.74 4.77 -0.58
C LEU A 197 -4.97 3.25 -0.45
N GLU A 198 -4.49 2.44 -1.41
CA GLU A 198 -4.66 0.97 -1.40
C GLU A 198 -3.76 0.28 -0.37
N LEU A 199 -2.60 0.87 -0.07
CA LEU A 199 -1.54 0.21 0.68
C LEU A 199 -1.48 0.65 2.14
N GLY A 200 -1.66 -0.31 3.05
CA GLY A 200 -1.29 -0.17 4.47
C GLY A 200 -2.19 0.70 5.33
N LEU A 201 -3.34 1.15 4.84
CA LEU A 201 -4.28 1.94 5.62
C LEU A 201 -5.43 1.08 6.16
N ASP A 202 -5.57 1.03 7.46
CA ASP A 202 -6.81 0.57 8.11
C ASP A 202 -7.86 1.67 7.99
N ILE A 203 -8.62 1.65 6.90
CA ILE A 203 -9.59 2.71 6.54
C ILE A 203 -10.94 2.51 7.25
N GLY A 204 -11.05 1.52 8.12
CA GLY A 204 -12.33 1.21 8.77
C GLY A 204 -13.34 0.54 7.81
N SER A 205 -14.62 0.72 8.07
CA SER A 205 -15.69 0.11 7.25
C SER A 205 -16.07 1.00 6.06
N VAL A 206 -15.46 0.78 4.92
CA VAL A 206 -15.92 1.34 3.64
C VAL A 206 -16.94 0.38 3.04
N GLU A 207 -18.13 0.88 2.68
CA GLU A 207 -19.22 0.05 2.18
C GLU A 207 -19.24 -0.02 0.64
N LEU A 208 -18.72 0.98 -0.03
CA LEU A 208 -18.65 1.04 -1.49
C LEU A 208 -17.26 1.48 -1.96
N VAL A 209 -16.72 0.71 -2.89
CA VAL A 209 -15.51 1.07 -3.66
C VAL A 209 -15.90 1.14 -5.14
N ILE A 210 -15.57 2.26 -5.78
CA ILE A 210 -15.79 2.48 -7.20
C ILE A 210 -14.43 2.56 -7.88
N HIS A 211 -14.24 1.84 -8.96
CA HIS A 211 -13.09 1.98 -9.86
C HIS A 211 -13.54 2.66 -11.15
N TYR A 212 -12.90 3.81 -11.46
CA TYR A 212 -13.15 4.59 -12.66
C TYR A 212 -12.06 4.36 -13.71
#